data_50e2c1071c5d2b0d1ae8153a34c99ff5
#
_entry.id   50e2c1071c5d2b0d1ae8153a34c99ff5
#
_cell.length_a   1.000
_cell.length_b   1.000
_cell.length_c   1.000
_cell.angle_alpha   90.00
_cell.angle_beta   90.00
_cell.angle_gamma   90.00
#
_symmetry.space_group_name_H-M   'P 1'
#
loop_
_entity.id
_entity.type
_entity.pdbx_description
1 polymer ?
#
loop_
_entity_poly.entity_id
_entity_poly.type
_entity_poly.pdbx_seq_one_letter_code
_entity_poly.pdbx_strand_id
1 'polypeptide(L)'
;RRGRRHQGVDIPLKTGDPIYAAFTGKVRMSKYLGGYGNVVVIRHENGIETFHGHLSKRMVEVGDWVNAGDIIGLGGSTGRSTGPHLHFETRYQGFAFDPQWLMDFKTGELRHRLFVLKKKYFSPYSNYEQDFEDEFKNEEDDKREEAELAAMRWHTIKSGDTLGRIAINNGTTVSAIC
;
A
#
# COMPACT_ATOMS: atom_id res chain seq x y z
N ARG A 1 -27.58 -8.41 -7.77
CA ARG A 1 -26.73 -7.64 -6.82
C ARG A 1 -25.32 -7.71 -7.37
N ARG A 2 -24.76 -6.61 -7.86
CA ARG A 2 -23.33 -6.53 -8.17
C ARG A 2 -22.59 -6.70 -6.84
N GLY A 3 -21.89 -7.83 -6.65
CA GLY A 3 -21.05 -8.08 -5.50
C GLY A 3 -20.02 -6.94 -5.40
N ARG A 4 -19.79 -6.39 -4.20
CA ARG A 4 -18.65 -5.50 -3.97
C ARG A 4 -17.40 -6.32 -4.22
N ARG A 5 -16.52 -5.81 -5.10
CA ARG A 5 -15.20 -6.41 -5.31
C ARG A 5 -14.47 -6.44 -3.98
N HIS A 6 -13.89 -7.57 -3.61
CA HIS A 6 -13.01 -7.69 -2.45
C HIS A 6 -11.77 -6.83 -2.71
N GLN A 7 -11.44 -5.93 -1.78
CA GLN A 7 -10.43 -4.90 -2.00
C GLN A 7 -9.05 -5.27 -1.42
N GLY A 8 -8.88 -6.51 -0.97
CA GLY A 8 -7.66 -6.95 -0.31
C GLY A 8 -7.56 -8.46 -0.26
N VAL A 9 -6.77 -8.98 0.66
CA VAL A 9 -6.63 -10.39 0.95
C VAL A 9 -7.09 -10.68 2.39
N ASP A 10 -7.70 -11.84 2.60
CA ASP A 10 -8.09 -12.31 3.92
C ASP A 10 -7.11 -13.42 4.37
N ILE A 11 -6.41 -13.14 5.46
CA ILE A 11 -5.37 -14.02 6.01
C ILE A 11 -5.95 -14.73 7.25
N PRO A 12 -6.17 -16.05 7.21
CA PRO A 12 -6.66 -16.80 8.36
C PRO A 12 -5.73 -16.69 9.56
N LEU A 13 -6.30 -16.48 10.76
CA LEU A 13 -5.57 -16.38 12.02
C LEU A 13 -6.47 -16.77 13.19
N LYS A 14 -5.90 -16.80 14.39
CA LYS A 14 -6.65 -16.96 15.65
C LYS A 14 -6.89 -15.60 16.30
N THR A 15 -8.01 -15.46 17.00
CA THR A 15 -8.23 -14.27 17.84
C THR A 15 -7.12 -14.15 18.88
N GLY A 16 -6.48 -12.98 18.91
CA GLY A 16 -5.36 -12.70 19.81
C GLY A 16 -3.98 -12.88 19.18
N ASP A 17 -3.87 -13.44 17.98
CA ASP A 17 -2.60 -13.53 17.26
C ASP A 17 -2.05 -12.10 17.01
N PRO A 18 -0.75 -11.86 17.16
CA PRO A 18 -0.17 -10.54 16.93
C PRO A 18 -0.24 -10.16 15.45
N ILE A 19 -0.64 -8.92 15.19
CA ILE A 19 -0.64 -8.32 13.86
C ILE A 19 0.50 -7.32 13.79
N TYR A 20 1.33 -7.47 12.76
CA TYR A 20 2.53 -6.69 12.56
C TYR A 20 2.35 -5.65 11.45
N ALA A 21 3.07 -4.52 11.58
CA ALA A 21 3.21 -3.57 10.50
C ALA A 21 3.98 -4.21 9.34
N ALA A 22 3.36 -4.22 8.15
CA ALA A 22 4.00 -4.81 6.95
C ALA A 22 5.22 -4.00 6.50
N PHE A 23 5.17 -2.67 6.64
CA PHE A 23 6.25 -1.75 6.28
C PHE A 23 6.35 -0.64 7.33
N THR A 24 7.52 0.00 7.41
CA THR A 24 7.75 1.19 8.25
C THR A 24 6.87 2.34 7.77
N GLY A 25 6.27 3.08 8.71
CA GLY A 25 5.43 4.22 8.38
C GLY A 25 4.75 4.88 9.57
N LYS A 26 3.86 5.81 9.30
CA LYS A 26 3.10 6.56 10.30
C LYS A 26 1.65 6.08 10.36
N VAL A 27 1.14 5.82 11.54
CA VAL A 27 -0.27 5.45 11.76
C VAL A 27 -1.15 6.63 11.38
N ARG A 28 -1.93 6.47 10.31
CA ARG A 28 -2.88 7.47 9.82
C ARG A 28 -4.27 7.31 10.45
N MET A 29 -4.64 6.09 10.77
CA MET A 29 -5.94 5.78 11.37
C MET A 29 -5.81 4.61 12.35
N SER A 30 -6.44 4.75 13.51
CA SER A 30 -6.60 3.70 14.52
C SER A 30 -7.96 3.88 15.15
N LYS A 31 -9.01 3.22 14.61
CA LYS A 31 -10.39 3.36 15.12
C LYS A 31 -11.29 2.20 14.71
N TYR A 32 -12.51 2.16 15.25
CA TYR A 32 -13.58 1.32 14.72
C TYR A 32 -14.16 1.96 13.45
N LEU A 33 -14.23 1.21 12.35
CA LEU A 33 -14.71 1.71 11.05
C LEU A 33 -15.66 0.71 10.39
N GLY A 34 -16.95 0.83 10.66
CA GLY A 34 -18.03 0.13 9.96
C GLY A 34 -17.74 -1.34 9.68
N GLY A 35 -17.72 -1.71 8.39
CA GLY A 35 -17.49 -3.08 7.96
C GLY A 35 -16.10 -3.65 8.31
N TYR A 36 -15.08 -2.80 8.44
CA TYR A 36 -13.71 -3.20 8.82
C TYR A 36 -13.56 -3.56 10.31
N GLY A 37 -14.52 -3.17 11.16
CA GLY A 37 -14.37 -3.30 12.59
C GLY A 37 -13.25 -2.42 13.15
N ASN A 38 -12.46 -2.94 14.10
CA ASN A 38 -11.25 -2.27 14.52
C ASN A 38 -10.23 -2.33 13.39
N VAL A 39 -9.74 -1.17 12.97
CA VAL A 39 -8.80 -1.04 11.86
C VAL A 39 -7.63 -0.13 12.23
N VAL A 40 -6.45 -0.54 11.82
CA VAL A 40 -5.24 0.29 11.80
C VAL A 40 -4.84 0.52 10.34
N VAL A 41 -4.56 1.77 10.00
CA VAL A 41 -4.05 2.16 8.68
C VAL A 41 -2.73 2.86 8.86
N ILE A 42 -1.72 2.36 8.16
CA ILE A 42 -0.37 2.93 8.16
C ILE A 42 -0.11 3.54 6.81
N ARG A 43 0.42 4.78 6.79
CA ARG A 43 0.92 5.44 5.60
C ARG A 43 2.43 5.34 5.57
N HIS A 44 2.94 4.81 4.46
CA HIS A 44 4.36 4.63 4.20
C HIS A 44 4.96 5.81 3.44
N GLU A 45 6.28 5.95 3.45
CA GLU A 45 6.99 7.09 2.82
C GLU A 45 6.74 7.22 1.32
N ASN A 46 6.53 6.09 0.62
CA ASN A 46 6.19 6.05 -0.81
C ASN A 46 4.73 6.40 -1.13
N GLY A 47 3.93 6.79 -0.11
CA GLY A 47 2.51 7.15 -0.26
C GLY A 47 1.55 5.96 -0.31
N ILE A 48 2.03 4.73 -0.26
CA ILE A 48 1.19 3.54 -0.09
C ILE A 48 0.62 3.52 1.32
N GLU A 49 -0.60 3.03 1.47
CA GLU A 49 -1.25 2.78 2.75
C GLU A 49 -1.57 1.29 2.89
N THR A 50 -1.28 0.73 4.05
CA THR A 50 -1.71 -0.63 4.41
C THR A 50 -2.84 -0.57 5.44
N PHE A 51 -3.89 -1.36 5.20
CA PHE A 51 -5.07 -1.50 6.05
C PHE A 51 -5.03 -2.85 6.75
N HIS A 52 -5.27 -2.84 8.07
CA HIS A 52 -5.29 -4.03 8.91
C HIS A 52 -6.63 -4.06 9.63
N GLY A 53 -7.61 -4.79 9.07
CA GLY A 53 -9.00 -4.84 9.53
C GLY A 53 -9.32 -6.03 10.42
N HIS A 54 -10.52 -6.01 11.00
CA HIS A 54 -11.13 -7.03 11.86
C HIS A 54 -10.37 -7.33 13.16
N LEU A 55 -9.53 -6.39 13.62
CA LEU A 55 -8.73 -6.54 14.83
C LEU A 55 -9.62 -6.71 16.07
N SER A 56 -9.21 -7.58 17.01
CA SER A 56 -9.82 -7.63 18.34
C SER A 56 -9.37 -6.44 19.19
N LYS A 57 -8.11 -6.02 19.05
CA LYS A 57 -7.52 -4.90 19.77
C LYS A 57 -6.56 -4.13 18.88
N ARG A 58 -6.59 -2.81 18.92
CA ARG A 58 -5.58 -1.91 18.34
C ARG A 58 -4.56 -1.58 19.41
N MET A 59 -3.28 -1.56 19.08
CA MET A 59 -2.18 -1.34 20.03
C MET A 59 -1.36 -0.10 19.69
N VAL A 60 -1.79 0.67 18.68
CA VAL A 60 -1.15 1.91 18.24
C VAL A 60 -2.19 3.00 18.03
N GLU A 61 -1.77 4.25 18.18
CA GLU A 61 -2.63 5.44 18.03
C GLU A 61 -2.26 6.24 16.79
N VAL A 62 -3.17 7.12 16.35
CA VAL A 62 -2.94 8.02 15.21
C VAL A 62 -1.76 8.93 15.51
N GLY A 63 -0.79 8.96 14.59
CA GLY A 63 0.42 9.75 14.70
C GLY A 63 1.65 8.96 15.13
N ASP A 64 1.47 7.75 15.67
CA ASP A 64 2.58 6.88 16.03
C ASP A 64 3.41 6.53 14.80
N TRP A 65 4.73 6.45 14.98
CA TRP A 65 5.65 5.88 14.00
C TRP A 65 5.89 4.43 14.34
N VAL A 66 5.76 3.55 13.35
CA VAL A 66 5.98 2.11 13.51
C VAL A 66 7.01 1.63 12.50
N ASN A 67 7.86 0.69 12.91
CA ASN A 67 8.77 0.00 12.01
C ASN A 67 8.11 -1.26 11.45
N ALA A 68 8.59 -1.72 10.29
CA ALA A 68 8.19 -3.03 9.79
C ALA A 68 8.45 -4.11 10.86
N GLY A 69 7.45 -4.94 11.13
CA GLY A 69 7.53 -5.96 12.17
C GLY A 69 7.09 -5.52 13.58
N ASP A 70 6.78 -4.24 13.82
CA ASP A 70 6.20 -3.79 15.08
C ASP A 70 4.76 -4.31 15.24
N ILE A 71 4.38 -4.70 16.47
CA ILE A 71 3.01 -5.14 16.76
C ILE A 71 2.08 -3.92 16.79
N ILE A 72 1.07 -3.92 15.92
CA ILE A 72 0.10 -2.83 15.78
C ILE A 72 -1.30 -3.17 16.28
N GLY A 73 -1.55 -4.44 16.53
CA GLY A 73 -2.84 -4.91 17.02
C GLY A 73 -2.87 -6.42 17.25
N LEU A 74 -4.05 -6.91 17.62
CA LEU A 74 -4.32 -8.33 17.79
C LEU A 74 -5.42 -8.76 16.81
N GLY A 75 -5.26 -9.91 16.20
CA GLY A 75 -6.22 -10.52 15.30
C GLY A 75 -7.58 -10.77 15.95
N GLY A 76 -8.63 -10.72 15.16
CA GLY A 76 -9.99 -10.89 15.64
C GLY A 76 -11.01 -11.11 14.55
N SER A 77 -12.27 -10.76 14.85
CA SER A 77 -13.42 -10.92 13.95
C SER A 77 -14.42 -9.78 14.15
N THR A 78 -13.93 -8.55 14.34
CA THR A 78 -14.78 -7.37 14.56
C THR A 78 -15.32 -6.81 13.24
N GLY A 79 -16.40 -6.02 13.30
CA GLY A 79 -17.04 -5.49 12.12
C GLY A 79 -17.85 -6.53 11.33
N ARG A 80 -17.76 -6.51 10.00
CA ARG A 80 -18.44 -7.46 9.13
C ARG A 80 -17.52 -8.63 8.78
N SER A 81 -17.26 -9.48 9.75
CA SER A 81 -16.43 -10.66 9.61
C SER A 81 -17.24 -11.91 9.96
N THR A 82 -16.99 -13.02 9.27
CA THR A 82 -17.66 -14.31 9.51
C THR A 82 -16.82 -15.25 10.38
N GLY A 83 -15.59 -14.88 10.70
CA GLY A 83 -14.66 -15.66 11.53
C GLY A 83 -13.33 -14.95 11.68
N PRO A 84 -12.42 -15.41 12.56
CA PRO A 84 -11.16 -14.75 12.79
C PRO A 84 -10.26 -14.74 11.55
N HIS A 85 -9.93 -13.55 11.04
CA HIS A 85 -8.99 -13.33 9.94
C HIS A 85 -8.48 -11.91 9.98
N LEU A 86 -7.33 -11.65 9.37
CA LEU A 86 -6.86 -10.32 9.05
C LEU A 86 -7.35 -9.96 7.66
N HIS A 87 -8.15 -8.91 7.54
CA HIS A 87 -8.41 -8.29 6.25
C HIS A 87 -7.30 -7.28 5.96
N PHE A 88 -6.47 -7.58 4.96
CA PHE A 88 -5.30 -6.78 4.60
C PHE A 88 -5.50 -6.14 3.22
N GLU A 89 -5.35 -4.81 3.15
CA GLU A 89 -5.41 -4.08 1.89
C GLU A 89 -4.16 -3.23 1.69
N THR A 90 -3.82 -3.01 0.42
CA THR A 90 -2.89 -1.98 -0.01
C THR A 90 -3.63 -0.93 -0.81
N ARG A 91 -3.34 0.35 -0.55
CA ARG A 91 -3.95 1.48 -1.25
C ARG A 91 -2.91 2.51 -1.65
N TYR A 92 -3.19 3.20 -2.73
CA TYR A 92 -2.47 4.39 -3.14
C TYR A 92 -3.48 5.47 -3.52
N GLN A 93 -3.33 6.68 -2.96
CA GLN A 93 -4.27 7.80 -3.15
C GLN A 93 -5.75 7.42 -2.91
N GLY A 94 -6.02 6.53 -1.94
CA GLY A 94 -7.35 6.06 -1.60
C GLY A 94 -7.88 4.89 -2.43
N PHE A 95 -7.20 4.48 -3.50
CA PHE A 95 -7.60 3.36 -4.36
C PHE A 95 -6.87 2.08 -3.96
N ALA A 96 -7.65 1.01 -3.78
CA ALA A 96 -7.09 -0.30 -3.48
C ALA A 96 -6.48 -0.94 -4.72
N PHE A 97 -5.34 -1.60 -4.52
CA PHE A 97 -4.73 -2.51 -5.48
C PHE A 97 -4.38 -3.82 -4.78
N ASP A 98 -4.11 -4.87 -5.54
CA ASP A 98 -3.92 -6.20 -4.98
C ASP A 98 -2.61 -6.29 -4.17
N PRO A 99 -2.67 -6.62 -2.87
CA PRO A 99 -1.48 -6.78 -2.04
C PRO A 99 -0.51 -7.85 -2.54
N GLN A 100 -1.00 -8.84 -3.29
CA GLN A 100 -0.18 -9.90 -3.85
C GLN A 100 0.83 -9.40 -4.90
N TRP A 101 0.67 -8.19 -5.38
CA TRP A 101 1.66 -7.54 -6.24
C TRP A 101 2.93 -7.15 -5.51
N LEU A 102 2.80 -6.79 -4.23
CA LEU A 102 3.93 -6.39 -3.40
C LEU A 102 4.62 -7.60 -2.77
N MET A 103 3.84 -8.57 -2.29
CA MET A 103 4.39 -9.65 -1.48
C MET A 103 3.75 -11.00 -1.80
N ASP A 104 4.54 -12.04 -1.65
CA ASP A 104 4.06 -13.42 -1.68
C ASP A 104 3.61 -13.83 -0.28
N PHE A 105 2.30 -14.03 -0.11
CA PHE A 105 1.72 -14.43 1.18
C PHE A 105 2.02 -15.87 1.59
N LYS A 106 2.66 -16.67 0.72
CA LYS A 106 3.11 -18.03 1.06
C LYS A 106 4.50 -18.02 1.67
N THR A 107 5.41 -17.20 1.10
CA THR A 107 6.79 -17.10 1.57
C THR A 107 7.01 -15.96 2.56
N GLY A 108 6.15 -14.93 2.52
CA GLY A 108 6.30 -13.69 3.28
C GLY A 108 7.32 -12.72 2.69
N GLU A 109 7.80 -12.99 1.48
CA GLU A 109 8.83 -12.18 0.82
C GLU A 109 8.22 -11.15 -0.12
N LEU A 110 8.95 -10.04 -0.36
CA LEU A 110 8.61 -9.10 -1.42
C LEU A 110 8.83 -9.78 -2.78
N ARG A 111 7.90 -9.58 -3.71
CA ARG A 111 8.02 -10.17 -5.05
C ARG A 111 9.10 -9.51 -5.89
N HIS A 112 9.30 -8.20 -5.70
CA HIS A 112 10.26 -7.39 -6.47
C HIS A 112 11.00 -6.43 -5.53
N ARG A 113 12.25 -6.15 -5.84
CA ARG A 113 13.03 -5.09 -5.17
C ARG A 113 12.51 -3.70 -5.54
N LEU A 114 11.99 -3.58 -6.74
CA LEU A 114 11.38 -2.37 -7.29
C LEU A 114 9.96 -2.69 -7.75
N PHE A 115 8.99 -1.92 -7.26
CA PHE A 115 7.60 -2.06 -7.63
C PHE A 115 7.10 -0.76 -8.26
N VAL A 116 6.65 -0.82 -9.52
CA VAL A 116 6.10 0.33 -10.25
C VAL A 116 4.59 0.22 -10.32
N LEU A 117 3.90 1.04 -9.52
CA LEU A 117 2.44 1.09 -9.52
C LEU A 117 1.93 1.98 -10.66
N LYS A 118 1.41 1.37 -11.73
CA LYS A 118 0.88 2.09 -12.89
C LYS A 118 -0.57 2.51 -12.65
N LYS A 119 -0.90 3.77 -12.95
CA LYS A 119 -2.25 4.36 -12.73
C LYS A 119 -3.40 3.53 -13.34
N LYS A 120 -3.16 2.84 -14.43
CA LYS A 120 -4.17 1.98 -15.08
C LYS A 120 -4.70 0.86 -14.18
N TYR A 121 -3.95 0.42 -13.16
CA TYR A 121 -4.33 -0.70 -12.29
C TYR A 121 -5.11 -0.29 -11.05
N PHE A 122 -4.97 0.94 -10.56
CA PHE A 122 -5.67 1.40 -9.35
C PHE A 122 -6.70 2.49 -9.62
N SER A 123 -6.95 2.85 -10.88
CA SER A 123 -8.01 3.79 -11.25
C SER A 123 -9.39 3.17 -10.94
N PRO A 124 -10.36 3.96 -10.39
CA PRO A 124 -11.73 3.49 -10.16
C PRO A 124 -12.46 3.10 -11.45
N TYR A 125 -11.94 3.53 -12.59
CA TYR A 125 -12.45 3.23 -13.93
C TYR A 125 -11.68 2.11 -14.63
N SER A 126 -10.69 1.52 -13.95
CA SER A 126 -9.92 0.41 -14.51
C SER A 126 -10.79 -0.84 -14.59
N ASN A 127 -11.05 -1.31 -15.81
CA ASN A 127 -11.66 -2.62 -16.08
C ASN A 127 -10.60 -3.72 -16.22
N TYR A 128 -9.32 -3.39 -16.00
CA TYR A 128 -8.25 -4.35 -16.10
C TYR A 128 -8.30 -5.28 -14.88
N GLU A 129 -8.59 -6.53 -15.12
CA GLU A 129 -8.18 -7.62 -14.24
C GLU A 129 -6.68 -7.74 -14.41
N GLN A 130 -5.97 -7.87 -13.29
CA GLN A 130 -4.55 -8.03 -13.34
C GLN A 130 -4.24 -9.43 -13.79
N ASP A 131 -3.51 -9.54 -14.86
CA ASP A 131 -2.90 -10.78 -15.27
C ASP A 131 -1.49 -10.83 -14.66
N PHE A 132 -1.32 -11.69 -13.66
CA PHE A 132 -0.04 -11.84 -12.97
C PHE A 132 1.05 -12.40 -13.87
N GLU A 133 0.68 -13.14 -14.91
CA GLU A 133 1.64 -13.78 -15.82
C GLU A 133 2.30 -12.76 -16.76
N ASP A 134 1.59 -11.69 -17.13
CA ASP A 134 2.13 -10.65 -18.03
C ASP A 134 3.00 -9.59 -17.33
N GLU A 135 2.98 -9.52 -15.99
CA GLU A 135 3.67 -8.46 -15.24
C GLU A 135 4.91 -8.92 -14.47
N PHE A 136 5.10 -10.22 -14.30
CA PHE A 136 6.36 -10.77 -13.80
C PHE A 136 7.35 -10.89 -14.96
N LYS A 137 7.77 -9.74 -15.44
CA LYS A 137 8.84 -9.66 -16.41
C LYS A 137 10.14 -10.14 -15.77
N ASN A 138 10.99 -10.71 -16.61
CA ASN A 138 12.26 -11.29 -16.24
C ASN A 138 13.21 -10.24 -15.62
N GLU A 139 14.33 -10.69 -15.05
CA GLU A 139 15.38 -9.84 -14.44
C GLU A 139 15.89 -8.70 -15.35
N GLU A 140 15.71 -8.80 -16.66
CA GLU A 140 16.12 -7.75 -17.62
C GLU A 140 15.16 -6.56 -17.61
N ASP A 141 13.86 -6.79 -17.42
CA ASP A 141 12.88 -5.72 -17.30
C ASP A 141 13.02 -4.98 -15.96
N ASP A 142 13.30 -5.70 -14.87
CA ASP A 142 13.60 -5.10 -13.56
C ASP A 142 14.84 -4.21 -13.64
N LYS A 143 15.92 -4.66 -14.31
CA LYS A 143 17.14 -3.86 -14.53
C LYS A 143 16.88 -2.63 -15.40
N ARG A 144 15.99 -2.73 -16.39
CA ARG A 144 15.61 -1.58 -17.23
C ARG A 144 14.81 -0.56 -16.43
N GLU A 145 13.84 -1.00 -15.62
CA GLU A 145 13.06 -0.11 -14.75
C GLU A 145 13.94 0.53 -13.66
N GLU A 146 14.90 -0.21 -13.09
CA GLU A 146 15.91 0.35 -12.18
C GLU A 146 16.77 1.43 -12.87
N ALA A 147 17.18 1.20 -14.13
CA ALA A 147 17.95 2.16 -14.89
C ALA A 147 17.13 3.39 -15.26
N GLU A 148 15.85 3.24 -15.60
CA GLU A 148 14.93 4.36 -15.86
C GLU A 148 14.71 5.20 -14.60
N LEU A 149 14.52 4.57 -13.42
CA LEU A 149 14.40 5.27 -12.14
C LEU A 149 15.70 5.96 -11.71
N ALA A 150 16.83 5.32 -11.93
CA ALA A 150 18.16 5.93 -11.67
C ALA A 150 18.42 7.13 -12.59
N ALA A 151 17.85 7.14 -13.79
CA ALA A 151 17.92 8.25 -14.73
C ALA A 151 16.94 9.39 -14.39
N MET A 152 15.92 9.16 -13.55
CA MET A 152 14.98 10.18 -13.12
C MET A 152 15.69 11.20 -12.24
N ARG A 153 15.49 12.50 -12.55
CA ARG A 153 15.99 13.59 -11.73
C ARG A 153 14.98 13.91 -10.63
N TRP A 154 15.43 13.82 -9.39
CA TRP A 154 14.64 14.16 -8.21
C TRP A 154 14.93 15.59 -7.77
N HIS A 155 13.89 16.37 -7.50
CA HIS A 155 14.01 17.66 -6.89
C HIS A 155 13.45 17.63 -5.48
N THR A 156 14.29 17.94 -4.48
CA THR A 156 13.84 18.10 -3.10
C THR A 156 13.15 19.45 -2.96
N ILE A 157 11.84 19.44 -2.74
CA ILE A 157 11.02 20.66 -2.58
C ILE A 157 11.46 21.42 -1.35
N LYS A 158 11.76 22.71 -1.52
CA LYS A 158 12.10 23.63 -0.46
C LYS A 158 11.03 24.71 -0.32
N SER A 159 10.99 25.35 0.86
CA SER A 159 10.09 26.50 1.06
C SER A 159 10.35 27.59 0.01
N GLY A 160 9.29 28.01 -0.70
CA GLY A 160 9.36 28.99 -1.81
C GLY A 160 9.50 28.39 -3.21
N ASP A 161 9.60 27.06 -3.34
CA ASP A 161 9.57 26.42 -4.65
C ASP A 161 8.18 26.51 -5.28
N THR A 162 8.17 26.71 -6.60
CA THR A 162 6.98 26.60 -7.45
C THR A 162 7.27 25.63 -8.58
N LEU A 163 6.26 24.93 -9.10
CA LEU A 163 6.42 23.99 -10.22
C LEU A 163 7.10 24.65 -11.43
N GLY A 164 6.76 25.92 -11.75
CA GLY A 164 7.39 26.65 -12.82
C GLY A 164 8.89 26.87 -12.60
N ARG A 165 9.31 27.23 -11.38
CA ARG A 165 10.72 27.45 -11.03
C ARG A 165 11.50 26.14 -11.03
N ILE A 166 10.90 25.07 -10.53
CA ILE A 166 11.49 23.71 -10.55
C ILE A 166 11.69 23.26 -12.01
N ALA A 167 10.69 23.45 -12.88
CA ALA A 167 10.78 23.11 -14.29
C ALA A 167 11.93 23.84 -14.99
N ILE A 168 12.00 25.18 -14.82
CA ILE A 168 13.06 26.01 -15.42
C ILE A 168 14.44 25.56 -14.93
N ASN A 169 14.62 25.37 -13.62
CA ASN A 169 15.90 24.99 -13.03
C ASN A 169 16.39 23.60 -13.48
N ASN A 170 15.48 22.73 -13.89
CA ASN A 170 15.79 21.39 -14.37
C ASN A 170 15.73 21.26 -15.90
N GLY A 171 15.56 22.38 -16.62
CA GLY A 171 15.54 22.39 -18.09
C GLY A 171 14.36 21.61 -18.69
N THR A 172 13.21 21.63 -18.02
CA THR A 172 12.01 20.88 -18.40
C THR A 172 10.76 21.78 -18.37
N THR A 173 9.59 21.23 -18.60
CA THR A 173 8.30 21.94 -18.54
C THR A 173 7.48 21.49 -17.35
N VAL A 174 6.53 22.31 -16.88
CA VAL A 174 5.61 21.95 -15.80
C VAL A 174 4.80 20.69 -16.15
N SER A 175 4.38 20.56 -17.41
CA SER A 175 3.64 19.38 -17.89
C SER A 175 4.47 18.09 -17.95
N ALA A 176 5.79 18.17 -17.88
CA ALA A 176 6.67 17.00 -17.81
C ALA A 176 7.02 16.61 -16.35
N ILE A 177 6.64 17.46 -15.38
CA ILE A 177 6.82 17.20 -13.94
C ILE A 177 5.53 16.65 -13.31
N CYS A 178 4.38 16.99 -13.88
CA CYS A 178 3.05 16.55 -13.49
C CYS A 178 2.61 15.34 -14.30
#